data_b2451aca6bdef10fcb7f9c64a0821fa1
#
_entry.id   b2451aca6bdef10fcb7f9c64a0821fa1
#
_cell.length_a   1.000
_cell.length_b   1.000
_cell.length_c   1.000
_cell.angle_alpha   90.00
_cell.angle_beta   90.00
_cell.angle_gamma   90.00
#
_symmetry.space_group_name_H-M   'P 1'
#
loop_
_entity.id
_entity.type
_entity.pdbx_description
1 polymer ?
#
loop_
_entity_poly.entity_id
_entity_poly.type
_entity_poly.pdbx_seq_one_letter_code
_entity_poly.pdbx_strand_id
1 'polypeptide(L)'
;MANILLIEDDENLRLTVGRALNKHSHEVCAVGSINSAREAFKAEHFDLILSDVNLGSESGIDYIQEVRESGYAGGIIMMTAFATVDDAVRAMKLGADDYLAKPVRLQELLLITDRVIKQQSDTRRLRLYQRLEKTSRKSRQPLGKSRAWVDAVAMAERLAQIPVLNRSHDLNESSGGALTTILITGETGSGKGVVARHIHDSSPEHNLPFVHVNCTALPASLIESELFGHEKGAFTDAKTTREGLFEMADGGTIFLDEIGDLDLSLQSKLLSVIEHGLIRKVGATKERPVRMRVLAATNKDLESMVEDGLFREDLLFRINAFAIPLPALRDRGEDAVLIAQSMLDQLRIEYGMDPASLSNEAKAMVCGHRWPGNVRELFNTVQRAAMLASSNIISGADLGIQSSISQETQRDPDHHDGSLRFNFHTHDHTAAAVERELMIQALVHSNGNVSKAAKLIGMQRSSFRYRVERYGIVTSDPRVGQS
;
A
#
# COMPACT_ATOMS: atom_id res chain seq x y z
N MET A 1 21.10 15.34 -13.57
CA MET A 1 21.74 15.46 -14.90
C MET A 1 20.59 15.39 -15.90
N ALA A 2 20.43 16.40 -16.73
CA ALA A 2 19.37 16.48 -17.73
C ALA A 2 19.99 16.82 -19.07
N ASN A 3 19.38 16.34 -20.18
CA ASN A 3 19.79 16.61 -21.53
C ASN A 3 19.00 17.83 -22.05
N ILE A 4 19.71 18.94 -22.40
CA ILE A 4 19.11 20.23 -22.71
C ILE A 4 19.41 20.61 -24.16
N LEU A 5 18.39 20.94 -24.95
CA LEU A 5 18.54 21.56 -26.27
C LEU A 5 18.48 23.07 -26.11
N LEU A 6 19.61 23.75 -26.40
CA LEU A 6 19.71 25.19 -26.38
C LEU A 6 19.70 25.74 -27.83
N ILE A 7 18.74 26.63 -28.14
CA ILE A 7 18.54 27.21 -29.45
C ILE A 7 18.71 28.74 -29.33
N GLU A 8 19.80 29.26 -29.84
CA GLU A 8 20.17 30.69 -29.75
C GLU A 8 21.04 31.07 -30.94
N ASP A 9 20.69 32.08 -31.68
CA ASP A 9 21.44 32.52 -32.87
C ASP A 9 22.71 33.35 -32.52
N ASP A 10 22.66 34.10 -31.40
CA ASP A 10 23.87 34.81 -30.91
C ASP A 10 24.89 33.78 -30.35
N GLU A 11 26.03 33.68 -31.02
CA GLU A 11 27.11 32.75 -30.69
C GLU A 11 27.68 32.98 -29.29
N ASN A 12 27.83 34.25 -28.87
CA ASN A 12 28.40 34.56 -27.55
C ASN A 12 27.45 34.17 -26.42
N LEU A 13 26.16 34.46 -26.58
CA LEU A 13 25.13 34.10 -25.61
C LEU A 13 24.97 32.57 -25.55
N ARG A 14 24.91 31.90 -26.70
CA ARG A 14 24.85 30.43 -26.81
C ARG A 14 26.02 29.77 -26.11
N LEU A 15 27.25 30.22 -26.29
CA LEU A 15 28.44 29.69 -25.62
C LEU A 15 28.39 29.94 -24.10
N THR A 16 27.96 31.14 -23.70
CA THR A 16 27.89 31.52 -22.27
C THR A 16 26.85 30.70 -21.50
N VAL A 17 25.64 30.62 -22.05
CA VAL A 17 24.53 29.83 -21.48
C VAL A 17 24.89 28.34 -21.46
N GLY A 18 25.41 27.81 -22.58
CA GLY A 18 25.81 26.42 -22.68
C GLY A 18 26.88 26.03 -21.64
N ARG A 19 27.91 26.87 -21.45
CA ARG A 19 28.95 26.66 -20.44
C ARG A 19 28.37 26.69 -18.99
N ALA A 20 27.44 27.60 -18.71
CA ALA A 20 26.81 27.71 -17.40
C ALA A 20 26.01 26.48 -17.06
N LEU A 21 25.21 25.97 -17.98
CA LEU A 21 24.41 24.77 -17.82
C LEU A 21 25.27 23.49 -17.69
N ASN A 22 26.33 23.36 -18.53
CA ASN A 22 27.29 22.26 -18.44
C ASN A 22 28.01 22.23 -17.08
N LYS A 23 28.40 23.41 -16.55
CA LYS A 23 29.01 23.54 -15.22
C LYS A 23 28.07 23.11 -14.10
N HIS A 24 26.75 23.17 -14.31
CA HIS A 24 25.70 22.73 -13.39
C HIS A 24 25.29 21.28 -13.59
N SER A 25 26.14 20.46 -14.22
CA SER A 25 25.93 19.00 -14.41
C SER A 25 24.77 18.64 -15.34
N HIS A 26 24.47 19.48 -16.34
CA HIS A 26 23.57 19.15 -17.44
C HIS A 26 24.40 18.86 -18.72
N GLU A 27 23.84 18.06 -19.63
CA GLU A 27 24.36 17.87 -20.97
C GLU A 27 23.65 18.83 -21.93
N VAL A 28 24.40 19.64 -22.70
CA VAL A 28 23.80 20.68 -23.52
C VAL A 28 24.18 20.49 -24.99
N CYS A 29 23.16 20.25 -25.81
CA CYS A 29 23.25 20.36 -27.27
C CYS A 29 22.89 21.80 -27.68
N ALA A 30 23.87 22.61 -28.07
CA ALA A 30 23.69 24.03 -28.40
C ALA A 30 23.71 24.24 -29.91
N VAL A 31 22.63 24.79 -30.47
CA VAL A 31 22.43 25.00 -31.90
C VAL A 31 22.05 26.46 -32.20
N GLY A 32 22.39 26.94 -33.39
CA GLY A 32 22.18 28.34 -33.77
C GLY A 32 20.98 28.60 -34.69
N SER A 33 20.20 27.56 -35.06
CA SER A 33 19.06 27.70 -35.95
C SER A 33 17.99 26.62 -35.66
N ILE A 34 16.76 26.89 -36.10
CA ILE A 34 15.64 25.92 -35.97
C ILE A 34 15.91 24.68 -36.82
N ASN A 35 16.54 24.78 -37.99
CA ASN A 35 16.86 23.62 -38.80
C ASN A 35 17.80 22.66 -38.07
N SER A 36 18.88 23.19 -37.47
CA SER A 36 19.79 22.39 -36.65
C SER A 36 19.09 21.82 -35.40
N ALA A 37 18.14 22.57 -34.81
CA ALA A 37 17.34 22.10 -33.70
C ALA A 37 16.44 20.92 -34.10
N ARG A 38 15.81 20.94 -35.27
CA ARG A 38 15.02 19.83 -35.81
C ARG A 38 15.86 18.57 -36.03
N GLU A 39 17.07 18.72 -36.52
CA GLU A 39 18.00 17.59 -36.72
C GLU A 39 18.41 16.98 -35.37
N ALA A 40 18.80 17.80 -34.41
CA ALA A 40 19.16 17.37 -33.06
C ALA A 40 17.98 16.70 -32.37
N PHE A 41 16.79 17.29 -32.47
CA PHE A 41 15.56 16.74 -31.84
C PHE A 41 15.14 15.38 -32.40
N LYS A 42 15.49 15.09 -33.67
CA LYS A 42 15.26 13.76 -34.28
C LYS A 42 16.32 12.73 -33.86
N ALA A 43 17.53 13.18 -33.57
CA ALA A 43 18.66 12.31 -33.24
C ALA A 43 18.70 11.92 -31.76
N GLU A 44 18.29 12.80 -30.87
CA GLU A 44 18.43 12.64 -29.42
C GLU A 44 17.18 13.04 -28.68
N HIS A 45 17.08 12.53 -27.41
CA HIS A 45 15.99 12.87 -26.53
C HIS A 45 16.41 13.95 -25.54
N PHE A 46 15.60 15.00 -25.41
CA PHE A 46 15.89 16.13 -24.53
C PHE A 46 14.86 16.18 -23.37
N ASP A 47 15.33 16.51 -22.17
CA ASP A 47 14.49 16.74 -21.00
C ASP A 47 13.97 18.18 -20.93
N LEU A 48 14.73 19.13 -21.52
CA LEU A 48 14.41 20.54 -21.55
C LEU A 48 14.83 21.16 -22.90
N ILE A 49 14.01 22.05 -23.43
CA ILE A 49 14.31 22.92 -24.54
C ILE A 49 14.40 24.35 -24.00
N LEU A 50 15.51 25.04 -24.28
CA LEU A 50 15.71 26.44 -24.01
C LEU A 50 15.86 27.14 -25.35
N SER A 51 14.91 28.00 -25.75
CA SER A 51 14.90 28.65 -27.09
C SER A 51 14.73 30.13 -26.99
N ASP A 52 15.48 30.87 -27.84
CA ASP A 52 15.13 32.25 -28.09
C ASP A 52 13.79 32.34 -28.84
N VAL A 53 13.05 33.40 -28.54
CA VAL A 53 11.87 33.81 -29.30
C VAL A 53 12.16 34.16 -30.72
N ASN A 54 13.25 34.93 -30.95
CA ASN A 54 13.65 35.45 -32.25
C ASN A 54 14.97 34.81 -32.70
N LEU A 55 14.90 33.93 -33.70
CA LEU A 55 16.04 33.20 -34.26
C LEU A 55 16.29 33.68 -35.70
N GLY A 56 16.77 34.94 -35.82
CA GLY A 56 16.99 35.57 -37.12
C GLY A 56 15.68 35.81 -37.90
N SER A 57 15.46 35.08 -38.98
CA SER A 57 14.22 35.15 -39.78
C SER A 57 13.12 34.15 -39.33
N GLU A 58 13.42 33.28 -38.38
CA GLU A 58 12.49 32.22 -37.88
C GLU A 58 12.01 32.54 -36.47
N SER A 59 10.82 32.08 -36.15
CA SER A 59 10.17 32.26 -34.82
C SER A 59 10.41 31.04 -33.95
N GLY A 60 11.06 31.18 -32.79
CA GLY A 60 11.19 30.15 -31.78
C GLY A 60 9.83 29.72 -31.21
N ILE A 61 8.85 30.63 -31.19
CA ILE A 61 7.49 30.34 -30.74
C ILE A 61 6.81 29.30 -31.66
N ASP A 62 6.95 29.48 -32.98
CA ASP A 62 6.32 28.57 -33.94
C ASP A 62 6.98 27.19 -33.90
N TYR A 63 8.29 27.13 -33.65
CA TYR A 63 9.01 25.88 -33.47
C TYR A 63 8.54 25.12 -32.20
N ILE A 64 8.30 25.83 -31.12
CA ILE A 64 7.80 25.21 -29.89
C ILE A 64 6.40 24.65 -30.06
N GLN A 65 5.53 25.33 -30.81
CA GLN A 65 4.25 24.79 -31.17
C GLN A 65 4.39 23.49 -31.97
N GLU A 66 5.26 23.45 -32.99
CA GLU A 66 5.58 22.24 -33.78
C GLU A 66 6.05 21.10 -32.87
N VAL A 67 6.93 21.36 -31.92
CA VAL A 67 7.45 20.37 -30.96
C VAL A 67 6.38 19.87 -30.03
N ARG A 68 5.49 20.73 -29.53
CA ARG A 68 4.35 20.31 -28.69
C ARG A 68 3.34 19.47 -29.46
N GLU A 69 3.03 19.83 -30.71
CA GLU A 69 2.14 19.07 -31.59
C GLU A 69 2.72 17.68 -31.93
N SER A 70 4.04 17.53 -31.97
CA SER A 70 4.70 16.21 -32.10
C SER A 70 4.60 15.31 -30.85
N GLY A 71 4.01 15.81 -29.77
CA GLY A 71 3.83 15.07 -28.52
C GLY A 71 4.99 15.19 -27.51
N TYR A 72 5.88 16.15 -27.67
CA TYR A 72 6.95 16.38 -26.71
C TYR A 72 6.41 16.81 -25.35
N ALA A 73 6.77 16.08 -24.32
CA ALA A 73 6.31 16.27 -22.95
C ALA A 73 7.40 16.81 -22.00
N GLY A 74 8.59 17.11 -22.49
CA GLY A 74 9.68 17.73 -21.71
C GLY A 74 9.45 19.21 -21.42
N GLY A 75 10.33 19.81 -20.62
CA GLY A 75 10.26 21.22 -20.26
C GLY A 75 10.58 22.14 -21.45
N ILE A 76 9.97 23.32 -21.50
CA ILE A 76 10.26 24.38 -22.48
C ILE A 76 10.39 25.72 -21.78
N ILE A 77 11.54 26.38 -21.94
CA ILE A 77 11.80 27.73 -21.45
C ILE A 77 12.09 28.64 -22.65
N MET A 78 11.40 29.77 -22.72
CA MET A 78 11.63 30.77 -23.76
C MET A 78 12.52 31.91 -23.29
N MET A 79 13.50 32.34 -24.13
CA MET A 79 14.30 33.54 -23.90
C MET A 79 13.77 34.67 -24.79
N THR A 80 13.56 35.85 -24.23
CA THR A 80 13.03 37.00 -25.01
C THR A 80 13.75 38.31 -24.71
N ALA A 81 14.04 39.10 -25.76
CA ALA A 81 14.58 40.44 -25.62
C ALA A 81 13.51 41.48 -25.26
N PHE A 82 12.25 41.21 -25.57
CA PHE A 82 11.09 42.07 -25.26
C PHE A 82 10.17 41.35 -24.33
N ALA A 83 10.30 41.62 -23.03
CA ALA A 83 9.38 41.11 -22.02
C ALA A 83 8.05 41.92 -22.05
N THR A 84 7.34 41.93 -23.19
CA THR A 84 5.95 42.39 -23.17
C THR A 84 5.10 41.34 -22.56
N VAL A 85 4.12 41.75 -21.73
CA VAL A 85 3.20 40.82 -21.09
C VAL A 85 2.48 39.95 -22.13
N ASP A 86 2.21 40.49 -23.30
CA ASP A 86 1.52 39.80 -24.39
C ASP A 86 2.35 38.67 -25.02
N ASP A 87 3.64 38.83 -25.20
CA ASP A 87 4.52 37.78 -25.75
C ASP A 87 4.75 36.65 -24.77
N ALA A 88 4.91 36.97 -23.48
CA ALA A 88 5.00 35.97 -22.42
C ALA A 88 3.70 35.14 -22.30
N VAL A 89 2.54 35.82 -22.33
CA VAL A 89 1.22 35.15 -22.30
C VAL A 89 1.01 34.28 -23.54
N ARG A 90 1.49 34.72 -24.72
CA ARG A 90 1.40 33.93 -25.96
C ARG A 90 2.28 32.70 -25.89
N ALA A 91 3.52 32.78 -25.44
CA ALA A 91 4.42 31.65 -25.26
C ALA A 91 3.85 30.62 -24.29
N MET A 92 3.32 31.05 -23.14
CA MET A 92 2.69 30.17 -22.18
C MET A 92 1.45 29.46 -22.74
N LYS A 93 0.60 30.17 -23.50
CA LYS A 93 -0.59 29.54 -24.15
C LYS A 93 -0.20 28.50 -25.19
N LEU A 94 0.97 28.62 -25.82
CA LEU A 94 1.49 27.69 -26.83
C LEU A 94 2.31 26.54 -26.20
N GLY A 95 2.39 26.47 -24.87
CA GLY A 95 2.97 25.35 -24.18
C GLY A 95 4.39 25.54 -23.64
N ALA A 96 4.89 26.76 -23.52
CA ALA A 96 6.09 27.05 -22.74
C ALA A 96 5.78 26.86 -21.25
N ASP A 97 6.72 26.28 -20.49
CA ASP A 97 6.61 26.10 -19.03
C ASP A 97 7.10 27.36 -18.28
N ASP A 98 8.01 28.14 -18.90
CA ASP A 98 8.49 29.39 -18.34
C ASP A 98 9.13 30.28 -19.41
N TYR A 99 9.46 31.52 -19.03
CA TYR A 99 10.19 32.46 -19.89
C TYR A 99 11.30 33.20 -19.13
N LEU A 100 12.32 33.65 -19.85
CA LEU A 100 13.46 34.37 -19.31
C LEU A 100 13.71 35.64 -20.11
N ALA A 101 13.81 36.79 -19.44
CA ALA A 101 14.10 38.06 -20.11
C ALA A 101 15.60 38.21 -20.45
N LYS A 102 15.93 38.69 -21.64
CA LYS A 102 17.28 39.12 -22.00
C LYS A 102 17.52 40.56 -21.48
N PRO A 103 18.69 40.90 -20.91
CA PRO A 103 19.90 40.09 -20.80
C PRO A 103 19.80 38.95 -19.76
N VAL A 104 20.16 37.74 -20.19
CA VAL A 104 20.03 36.52 -19.37
C VAL A 104 20.93 36.57 -18.15
N ARG A 105 20.33 36.57 -16.98
CA ARG A 105 21.06 36.44 -15.69
C ARG A 105 21.27 34.96 -15.40
N LEU A 106 22.54 34.51 -15.39
CA LEU A 106 22.87 33.10 -15.25
C LEU A 106 22.30 32.44 -13.98
N GLN A 107 22.23 33.18 -12.86
CA GLN A 107 21.63 32.67 -11.62
C GLN A 107 20.14 32.43 -11.78
N GLU A 108 19.42 33.30 -12.45
CA GLU A 108 17.98 33.17 -12.71
C GLU A 108 17.71 32.03 -13.70
N LEU A 109 18.51 31.92 -14.76
CA LEU A 109 18.46 30.81 -15.72
C LEU A 109 18.58 29.46 -14.99
N LEU A 110 19.60 29.27 -14.15
CA LEU A 110 19.83 28.01 -13.44
C LEU A 110 18.67 27.66 -12.51
N LEU A 111 18.13 28.65 -11.78
CA LEU A 111 17.03 28.49 -10.88
C LEU A 111 15.72 28.06 -11.58
N ILE A 112 15.42 28.69 -12.73
CA ILE A 112 14.26 28.37 -13.57
C ILE A 112 14.45 26.98 -14.19
N THR A 113 15.63 26.68 -14.71
CA THR A 113 15.98 25.39 -15.30
C THR A 113 15.74 24.24 -14.28
N ASP A 114 16.29 24.37 -13.08
CA ASP A 114 16.12 23.38 -12.03
C ASP A 114 14.64 23.20 -11.64
N ARG A 115 13.88 24.30 -11.55
CA ARG A 115 12.45 24.27 -11.26
C ARG A 115 11.67 23.51 -12.32
N VAL A 116 11.86 23.85 -13.61
CA VAL A 116 11.15 23.22 -14.73
C VAL A 116 11.52 21.74 -14.86
N ILE A 117 12.79 21.37 -14.76
CA ILE A 117 13.26 19.98 -14.81
C ILE A 117 12.64 19.17 -13.66
N LYS A 118 12.61 19.70 -12.43
CA LYS A 118 12.02 19.06 -11.28
C LYS A 118 10.52 18.86 -11.48
N GLN A 119 9.79 19.87 -11.89
CA GLN A 119 8.35 19.80 -12.15
C GLN A 119 8.03 18.77 -13.23
N GLN A 120 8.83 18.67 -14.28
CA GLN A 120 8.66 17.68 -15.35
C GLN A 120 8.99 16.26 -14.86
N SER A 121 10.01 16.08 -14.02
CA SER A 121 10.36 14.79 -13.45
C SER A 121 9.25 14.26 -12.55
N ASP A 122 8.63 15.12 -11.74
CA ASP A 122 7.53 14.78 -10.85
C ASP A 122 6.26 14.43 -11.64
N THR A 123 5.96 15.19 -12.70
CA THR A 123 4.84 14.91 -13.63
C THR A 123 5.05 13.59 -14.38
N ARG A 124 6.29 13.31 -14.83
CA ARG A 124 6.64 12.04 -15.51
C ARG A 124 6.54 10.84 -14.57
N ARG A 125 7.00 10.99 -13.32
CA ARG A 125 6.82 9.98 -12.27
C ARG A 125 5.35 9.71 -12.00
N LEU A 126 4.54 10.75 -11.82
CA LEU A 126 3.09 10.62 -11.64
C LEU A 126 2.42 9.92 -12.83
N ARG A 127 2.76 10.27 -14.07
CA ARG A 127 2.26 9.61 -15.28
C ARG A 127 2.71 8.15 -15.38
N LEU A 128 3.95 7.84 -14.99
CA LEU A 128 4.46 6.46 -14.94
C LEU A 128 3.71 5.64 -13.87
N TYR A 129 3.54 6.19 -12.67
CA TYR A 129 2.73 5.56 -11.61
C TYR A 129 1.29 5.36 -12.08
N GLN A 130 0.67 6.35 -12.71
CA GLN A 130 -0.69 6.22 -13.26
C GLN A 130 -0.80 5.20 -14.40
N ARG A 131 0.23 5.04 -15.24
CA ARG A 131 0.26 3.99 -16.28
C ARG A 131 0.42 2.59 -15.67
N LEU A 132 1.34 2.44 -14.73
CA LEU A 132 1.51 1.19 -13.98
C LEU A 132 0.23 0.84 -13.20
N GLU A 133 -0.43 1.83 -12.59
CA GLU A 133 -1.71 1.66 -11.93
C GLU A 133 -2.85 1.32 -12.89
N LYS A 134 -2.93 1.92 -14.09
CA LYS A 134 -3.96 1.59 -15.09
C LYS A 134 -3.85 0.15 -15.59
N THR A 135 -2.63 -0.37 -15.74
CA THR A 135 -2.41 -1.78 -16.10
C THR A 135 -2.81 -2.70 -14.94
N SER A 136 -2.57 -2.26 -13.69
CA SER A 136 -2.99 -2.94 -12.45
C SER A 136 -4.50 -2.81 -12.14
N ARG A 137 -5.20 -1.80 -12.68
CA ARG A 137 -6.64 -1.55 -12.42
C ARG A 137 -7.54 -2.68 -12.91
N LYS A 138 -7.28 -3.28 -14.09
CA LYS A 138 -8.08 -4.39 -14.60
C LYS A 138 -8.02 -5.65 -13.73
N SER A 139 -6.97 -5.83 -12.93
CA SER A 139 -6.77 -7.02 -12.12
C SER A 139 -7.25 -6.89 -10.66
N ARG A 140 -7.78 -5.75 -10.26
CA ARG A 140 -8.14 -5.45 -8.86
C ARG A 140 -9.61 -5.13 -8.63
N GLN A 141 -10.50 -5.62 -9.49
CA GLN A 141 -11.94 -5.50 -9.21
C GLN A 141 -12.34 -6.42 -8.04
N PRO A 142 -13.26 -5.99 -7.17
CA PRO A 142 -13.77 -6.83 -6.09
C PRO A 142 -14.55 -8.01 -6.66
N LEU A 143 -13.93 -9.20 -6.66
CA LEU A 143 -14.53 -10.43 -7.17
C LEU A 143 -15.24 -11.19 -6.05
N GLY A 144 -16.46 -11.64 -6.33
CA GLY A 144 -17.25 -12.47 -5.43
C GLY A 144 -18.74 -12.38 -5.73
N LYS A 145 -19.48 -13.45 -5.40
CA LYS A 145 -20.92 -13.59 -5.57
C LYS A 145 -21.63 -13.90 -4.24
N SER A 146 -20.88 -14.20 -3.19
CA SER A 146 -21.45 -14.45 -1.88
C SER A 146 -22.19 -13.22 -1.37
N ARG A 147 -23.32 -13.43 -0.71
CA ARG A 147 -24.22 -12.36 -0.25
C ARG A 147 -23.47 -11.34 0.62
N ALA A 148 -22.72 -11.83 1.61
CA ALA A 148 -21.99 -10.96 2.53
C ALA A 148 -20.93 -10.08 1.80
N TRP A 149 -20.25 -10.62 0.77
CA TRP A 149 -19.32 -9.87 -0.04
C TRP A 149 -20.02 -8.82 -0.92
N VAL A 150 -21.11 -9.22 -1.60
CA VAL A 150 -21.91 -8.31 -2.44
C VAL A 150 -22.49 -7.17 -1.61
N ASP A 151 -23.02 -7.45 -0.41
CA ASP A 151 -23.53 -6.43 0.50
C ASP A 151 -22.43 -5.44 0.95
N ALA A 152 -21.21 -5.94 1.25
CA ALA A 152 -20.06 -5.10 1.60
C ALA A 152 -19.62 -4.22 0.42
N VAL A 153 -19.54 -4.77 -0.80
CA VAL A 153 -19.19 -4.01 -2.01
C VAL A 153 -20.27 -2.97 -2.34
N ALA A 154 -21.56 -3.32 -2.25
CA ALA A 154 -22.66 -2.39 -2.47
C ALA A 154 -22.66 -1.24 -1.43
N MET A 155 -22.28 -1.51 -0.19
CA MET A 155 -22.07 -0.49 0.82
C MET A 155 -20.87 0.42 0.46
N ALA A 156 -19.77 -0.16 0.02
CA ALA A 156 -18.59 0.58 -0.45
C ALA A 156 -18.93 1.52 -1.60
N GLU A 157 -19.71 1.07 -2.59
CA GLU A 157 -20.17 1.87 -3.73
C GLU A 157 -21.07 3.03 -3.30
N ARG A 158 -21.99 2.79 -2.37
CA ARG A 158 -22.85 3.86 -1.81
C ARG A 158 -22.02 4.92 -1.08
N LEU A 159 -21.07 4.52 -0.25
CA LEU A 159 -20.20 5.43 0.48
C LEU A 159 -19.22 6.17 -0.46
N ALA A 160 -18.85 5.55 -1.57
CA ALA A 160 -18.04 6.18 -2.61
C ALA A 160 -18.70 7.43 -3.21
N GLN A 161 -20.05 7.47 -3.28
CA GLN A 161 -20.80 8.61 -3.85
C GLN A 161 -20.88 9.83 -2.91
N ILE A 162 -20.46 9.71 -1.65
CA ILE A 162 -20.39 10.87 -0.74
C ILE A 162 -19.26 11.79 -1.24
N PRO A 163 -19.56 13.02 -1.68
CA PRO A 163 -18.53 13.91 -2.22
C PRO A 163 -17.54 14.36 -1.13
N VAL A 164 -16.27 14.43 -1.48
CA VAL A 164 -15.21 14.97 -0.62
C VAL A 164 -15.30 16.50 -0.51
N LEU A 165 -15.73 17.14 -1.59
CA LEU A 165 -15.84 18.58 -1.70
C LEU A 165 -17.30 18.99 -1.51
N ASN A 166 -17.65 19.52 -0.35
CA ASN A 166 -18.88 20.30 -0.23
C ASN A 166 -18.71 21.58 -1.07
N ARG A 167 -19.39 21.63 -2.22
CA ARG A 167 -19.45 22.81 -3.12
C ARG A 167 -20.30 23.95 -2.54
N SER A 168 -20.47 24.05 -1.24
CA SER A 168 -21.08 25.23 -0.64
C SER A 168 -20.07 26.38 -0.66
N HIS A 169 -20.47 27.42 -1.33
CA HIS A 169 -19.83 28.69 -1.64
C HIS A 169 -19.43 29.55 -0.40
N ASP A 170 -18.65 29.01 0.52
CA ASP A 170 -18.03 29.86 1.53
C ASP A 170 -16.53 29.93 1.26
N LEU A 171 -16.17 30.97 0.48
CA LEU A 171 -14.82 31.39 0.10
C LEU A 171 -14.02 31.95 1.29
N ASN A 172 -14.12 31.39 2.48
CA ASN A 172 -13.13 31.62 3.51
C ASN A 172 -12.07 30.49 3.45
N GLU A 173 -11.03 30.75 2.70
CA GLU A 173 -9.87 29.86 2.45
C GLU A 173 -9.14 29.40 3.72
N SER A 174 -9.58 29.78 4.90
CA SER A 174 -8.91 29.51 6.18
C SER A 174 -9.62 28.49 7.07
N SER A 175 -10.79 27.99 6.70
CA SER A 175 -11.54 27.06 7.54
C SER A 175 -11.45 25.65 6.98
N GLY A 176 -10.65 24.81 7.63
CA GLY A 176 -10.72 23.37 7.48
C GLY A 176 -12.12 22.87 7.89
N GLY A 177 -12.52 21.70 7.44
CA GLY A 177 -13.76 21.02 7.81
C GLY A 177 -13.48 19.56 8.13
N ALA A 178 -14.39 18.94 8.87
CA ALA A 178 -14.27 17.53 9.19
C ALA A 178 -14.21 16.66 7.92
N LEU A 179 -13.23 15.78 7.84
CA LEU A 179 -13.02 14.90 6.70
C LEU A 179 -13.99 13.73 6.72
N THR A 180 -14.38 13.24 5.53
CA THR A 180 -15.18 12.01 5.39
C THR A 180 -14.30 10.80 5.67
N THR A 181 -14.70 9.96 6.63
CA THR A 181 -13.95 8.77 7.07
C THR A 181 -14.74 7.49 6.82
N ILE A 182 -14.08 6.44 6.35
CA ILE A 182 -14.64 5.10 6.18
C ILE A 182 -13.66 4.09 6.78
N LEU A 183 -14.13 3.26 7.71
CA LEU A 183 -13.35 2.19 8.33
C LEU A 183 -13.67 0.86 7.65
N ILE A 184 -12.64 0.16 7.17
CA ILE A 184 -12.75 -1.16 6.55
C ILE A 184 -12.13 -2.18 7.50
N THR A 185 -12.95 -3.05 8.08
CA THR A 185 -12.50 -4.09 9.02
C THR A 185 -12.52 -5.47 8.38
N GLY A 186 -11.67 -6.35 8.85
CA GLY A 186 -11.63 -7.74 8.39
C GLY A 186 -10.25 -8.35 8.50
N GLU A 187 -10.19 -9.66 8.44
CA GLU A 187 -8.96 -10.43 8.60
C GLU A 187 -7.88 -10.04 7.60
N THR A 188 -6.61 -10.33 7.95
CA THR A 188 -5.49 -10.14 7.02
C THR A 188 -5.73 -10.90 5.73
N GLY A 189 -5.54 -10.24 4.59
CA GLY A 189 -5.75 -10.86 3.26
C GLY A 189 -7.20 -10.97 2.81
N SER A 190 -8.21 -10.44 3.54
CA SER A 190 -9.64 -10.46 3.16
C SER A 190 -9.97 -9.58 1.94
N GLY A 191 -9.08 -8.65 1.55
CA GLY A 191 -9.30 -7.77 0.41
C GLY A 191 -9.55 -6.30 0.77
N LYS A 192 -9.22 -5.86 1.99
CA LYS A 192 -9.39 -4.47 2.46
C LYS A 192 -8.84 -3.44 1.47
N GLY A 193 -7.63 -3.64 0.97
CA GLY A 193 -7.02 -2.74 -0.02
C GLY A 193 -7.73 -2.74 -1.39
N VAL A 194 -8.31 -3.87 -1.80
CA VAL A 194 -9.12 -3.96 -3.03
C VAL A 194 -10.40 -3.13 -2.89
N VAL A 195 -11.09 -3.26 -1.76
CA VAL A 195 -12.31 -2.49 -1.47
C VAL A 195 -11.99 -0.99 -1.32
N ALA A 196 -10.90 -0.64 -0.63
CA ALA A 196 -10.46 0.76 -0.52
C ALA A 196 -10.21 1.39 -1.90
N ARG A 197 -9.53 0.67 -2.78
CA ARG A 197 -9.32 1.12 -4.17
C ARG A 197 -10.61 1.22 -4.95
N HIS A 198 -11.52 0.25 -4.79
CA HIS A 198 -12.83 0.26 -5.45
C HIS A 198 -13.68 1.46 -5.01
N ILE A 199 -13.66 1.84 -3.73
CA ILE A 199 -14.31 3.05 -3.23
C ILE A 199 -13.79 4.29 -3.98
N HIS A 200 -12.48 4.42 -4.11
CA HIS A 200 -11.90 5.55 -4.83
C HIS A 200 -12.28 5.54 -6.32
N ASP A 201 -12.12 4.39 -7.00
CA ASP A 201 -12.40 4.25 -8.44
C ASP A 201 -13.89 4.46 -8.78
N SER A 202 -14.80 4.20 -7.83
CA SER A 202 -16.25 4.43 -7.95
C SER A 202 -16.69 5.83 -7.50
N SER A 203 -15.77 6.66 -7.00
CA SER A 203 -16.10 7.99 -6.50
C SER A 203 -16.08 9.07 -7.60
N PRO A 204 -16.76 10.22 -7.38
CA PRO A 204 -16.64 11.37 -8.27
C PRO A 204 -15.20 11.85 -8.45
N GLU A 205 -14.36 11.66 -7.43
CA GLU A 205 -12.97 12.08 -7.37
C GLU A 205 -11.98 11.01 -7.91
N HIS A 206 -12.44 9.99 -8.65
CA HIS A 206 -11.63 8.86 -9.15
C HIS A 206 -10.42 9.25 -10.02
N ASN A 207 -10.39 10.48 -10.55
CA ASN A 207 -9.27 11.01 -11.32
C ASN A 207 -8.23 11.76 -10.47
N LEU A 208 -8.54 11.99 -9.17
CA LEU A 208 -7.67 12.66 -8.21
C LEU A 208 -6.73 11.64 -7.51
N PRO A 209 -5.76 12.08 -6.73
CA PRO A 209 -4.79 11.18 -6.13
C PRO A 209 -5.42 10.12 -5.20
N PHE A 210 -4.90 8.88 -5.30
CA PHE A 210 -5.12 7.83 -4.31
C PHE A 210 -3.78 7.52 -3.65
N VAL A 211 -3.63 7.91 -2.40
CA VAL A 211 -2.39 7.72 -1.63
C VAL A 211 -2.56 6.57 -0.66
N HIS A 212 -1.80 5.50 -0.84
CA HIS A 212 -1.81 4.31 0.03
C HIS A 212 -0.65 4.38 1.02
N VAL A 213 -0.95 4.26 2.29
CA VAL A 213 0.00 4.26 3.41
C VAL A 213 -0.18 2.99 4.22
N ASN A 214 0.89 2.21 4.34
CA ASN A 214 0.94 1.10 5.28
C ASN A 214 1.56 1.56 6.60
N CYS A 215 0.77 1.58 7.67
CA CYS A 215 1.17 2.09 8.97
C CYS A 215 2.19 1.21 9.71
N THR A 216 2.38 -0.05 9.28
CA THR A 216 3.37 -0.97 9.87
C THR A 216 4.75 -0.89 9.23
N ALA A 217 4.86 -0.26 8.05
CA ALA A 217 6.05 -0.40 7.19
C ALA A 217 7.26 0.42 7.66
N LEU A 218 7.07 1.41 8.54
CA LEU A 218 8.11 2.38 8.93
C LEU A 218 8.14 2.60 10.45
N PRO A 219 9.33 2.92 11.03
CA PRO A 219 9.40 3.41 12.40
C PRO A 219 8.55 4.68 12.63
N ALA A 220 8.03 4.87 13.84
CA ALA A 220 7.10 5.95 14.17
C ALA A 220 7.58 7.36 13.77
N SER A 221 8.85 7.67 13.95
CA SER A 221 9.42 8.98 13.57
C SER A 221 9.49 9.20 12.05
N LEU A 222 9.68 8.12 11.28
CA LEU A 222 9.70 8.19 9.83
C LEU A 222 8.29 8.28 9.25
N ILE A 223 7.33 7.52 9.80
CA ILE A 223 5.94 7.57 9.33
C ILE A 223 5.31 8.94 9.61
N GLU A 224 5.67 9.59 10.74
CA GLU A 224 5.25 10.96 11.01
C GLU A 224 5.71 11.94 9.93
N SER A 225 7.01 11.90 9.60
CA SER A 225 7.60 12.73 8.55
C SER A 225 7.04 12.44 7.17
N GLU A 226 6.71 11.18 6.86
CA GLU A 226 6.07 10.82 5.59
C GLU A 226 4.61 11.33 5.54
N LEU A 227 3.83 11.13 6.60
CA LEU A 227 2.41 11.52 6.64
C LEU A 227 2.23 13.04 6.59
N PHE A 228 2.93 13.78 7.45
CA PHE A 228 2.72 15.22 7.65
C PHE A 228 3.71 16.09 6.89
N GLY A 229 4.83 15.51 6.40
CA GLY A 229 5.94 16.26 5.84
C GLY A 229 6.82 16.92 6.91
N HIS A 230 7.91 17.52 6.50
CA HIS A 230 8.80 18.24 7.41
C HIS A 230 9.40 19.50 6.79
N GLU A 231 9.77 20.45 7.62
CA GLU A 231 10.59 21.60 7.22
C GLU A 231 12.08 21.29 7.38
N LYS A 232 12.89 22.01 6.63
CA LYS A 232 14.35 21.93 6.76
C LYS A 232 14.76 22.22 8.20
N GLY A 233 15.55 21.32 8.80
CA GLY A 233 16.04 21.44 10.18
C GLY A 233 15.07 20.91 11.24
N ALA A 234 13.97 20.27 10.90
CA ALA A 234 13.01 19.68 11.84
C ALA A 234 13.63 18.54 12.69
N PHE A 235 14.62 17.83 12.13
CA PHE A 235 15.44 16.80 12.80
C PHE A 235 16.82 16.74 12.15
N THR A 236 17.76 15.98 12.74
CA THR A 236 19.19 15.95 12.35
C THR A 236 19.43 15.71 10.86
N ASP A 237 18.60 14.91 10.20
CA ASP A 237 18.72 14.55 8.77
C ASP A 237 17.79 15.34 7.86
N ALA A 238 17.01 16.29 8.35
CA ALA A 238 16.09 17.12 7.55
C ALA A 238 16.85 18.21 6.75
N LYS A 239 17.56 17.81 5.70
CA LYS A 239 18.38 18.71 4.84
C LYS A 239 17.50 19.58 3.93
N THR A 240 16.32 19.14 3.57
CA THR A 240 15.37 19.82 2.67
C THR A 240 13.97 19.77 3.25
N THR A 241 13.11 20.72 2.89
CA THR A 241 11.67 20.63 3.18
C THR A 241 11.03 19.58 2.29
N ARG A 242 10.14 18.73 2.85
CA ARG A 242 9.41 17.70 2.11
C ARG A 242 7.90 17.81 2.35
N GLU A 243 7.13 17.60 1.28
CA GLU A 243 5.67 17.50 1.36
C GLU A 243 5.26 16.16 1.98
N GLY A 244 4.19 16.18 2.78
CA GLY A 244 3.61 14.99 3.40
C GLY A 244 2.59 14.30 2.52
N LEU A 245 2.29 13.02 2.85
CA LEU A 245 1.32 12.21 2.12
C LEU A 245 -0.11 12.77 2.22
N PHE A 246 -0.45 13.47 3.31
CA PHE A 246 -1.71 14.21 3.43
C PHE A 246 -1.79 15.37 2.43
N GLU A 247 -0.70 16.10 2.20
CA GLU A 247 -0.66 17.15 1.16
C GLU A 247 -0.81 16.56 -0.24
N MET A 248 -0.17 15.42 -0.50
CA MET A 248 -0.26 14.72 -1.78
C MET A 248 -1.64 14.14 -2.07
N ALA A 249 -2.41 13.82 -1.04
CA ALA A 249 -3.78 13.27 -1.14
C ALA A 249 -4.85 14.36 -1.25
N ASP A 250 -4.47 15.64 -1.20
CA ASP A 250 -5.41 16.75 -1.22
C ASP A 250 -6.34 16.72 -2.45
N GLY A 251 -7.64 16.87 -2.21
CA GLY A 251 -8.70 16.70 -3.20
C GLY A 251 -9.10 15.25 -3.50
N GLY A 252 -8.27 14.28 -3.18
CA GLY A 252 -8.42 12.86 -3.51
C GLY A 252 -8.77 11.96 -2.33
N THR A 253 -8.06 10.85 -2.22
CA THR A 253 -8.26 9.83 -1.17
C THR A 253 -6.94 9.41 -0.56
N ILE A 254 -6.87 9.37 0.78
CA ILE A 254 -5.81 8.70 1.51
C ILE A 254 -6.34 7.39 2.10
N PHE A 255 -5.56 6.31 1.92
CA PHE A 255 -5.85 4.99 2.46
C PHE A 255 -4.78 4.61 3.49
N LEU A 256 -5.18 4.55 4.76
CA LEU A 256 -4.36 4.18 5.92
C LEU A 256 -4.58 2.71 6.22
N ASP A 257 -3.67 1.84 5.77
CA ASP A 257 -3.75 0.40 6.00
C ASP A 257 -3.08 0.03 7.32
N GLU A 258 -3.70 -0.89 8.06
CA GLU A 258 -3.31 -1.33 9.41
C GLU A 258 -3.21 -0.17 10.42
N ILE A 259 -4.26 0.66 10.50
CA ILE A 259 -4.31 1.85 11.37
C ILE A 259 -4.13 1.53 12.85
N GLY A 260 -4.49 0.31 13.29
CA GLY A 260 -4.31 -0.16 14.66
C GLY A 260 -2.83 -0.35 15.07
N ASP A 261 -1.86 -0.14 14.17
CA ASP A 261 -0.43 -0.19 14.47
C ASP A 261 0.20 1.19 14.73
N LEU A 262 -0.58 2.27 14.59
CA LEU A 262 -0.12 3.62 14.91
C LEU A 262 0.08 3.79 16.42
N ASP A 263 1.16 4.45 16.81
CA ASP A 263 1.35 4.84 18.20
C ASP A 263 0.38 5.97 18.64
N LEU A 264 0.17 6.12 19.94
CA LEU A 264 -0.78 7.09 20.52
C LEU A 264 -0.46 8.54 20.14
N SER A 265 0.80 8.87 19.89
CA SER A 265 1.21 10.22 19.52
C SER A 265 0.77 10.56 18.09
N LEU A 266 0.89 9.61 17.17
CA LEU A 266 0.41 9.74 15.80
C LEU A 266 -1.11 9.69 15.71
N GLN A 267 -1.75 8.87 16.53
CA GLN A 267 -3.21 8.84 16.64
C GLN A 267 -3.78 10.23 17.02
N SER A 268 -3.15 10.94 17.96
CA SER A 268 -3.53 12.31 18.34
C SER A 268 -3.43 13.30 17.18
N LYS A 269 -2.37 13.22 16.38
CA LYS A 269 -2.16 14.10 15.23
C LYS A 269 -3.15 13.77 14.10
N LEU A 270 -3.39 12.48 13.87
CA LEU A 270 -4.36 12.01 12.89
C LEU A 270 -5.77 12.50 13.23
N LEU A 271 -6.18 12.41 14.51
CA LEU A 271 -7.46 12.92 14.98
C LEU A 271 -7.61 14.39 14.62
N SER A 272 -6.62 15.23 14.92
CA SER A 272 -6.64 16.65 14.58
C SER A 272 -6.85 16.92 13.09
N VAL A 273 -6.17 16.13 12.21
CA VAL A 273 -6.36 16.25 10.76
C VAL A 273 -7.78 15.86 10.35
N ILE A 274 -8.31 14.76 10.89
CA ILE A 274 -9.64 14.26 10.52
C ILE A 274 -10.74 15.23 10.98
N GLU A 275 -10.59 15.85 12.15
CA GLU A 275 -11.59 16.76 12.71
C GLU A 275 -11.56 18.14 12.08
N HIS A 276 -10.39 18.67 11.83
CA HIS A 276 -10.23 20.05 11.41
C HIS A 276 -9.88 20.21 9.93
N GLY A 277 -9.43 19.14 9.25
CA GLY A 277 -8.92 19.23 7.88
C GLY A 277 -7.67 20.12 7.79
N LEU A 278 -6.89 20.21 8.86
CA LEU A 278 -5.68 21.02 8.94
C LEU A 278 -4.46 20.14 9.20
N ILE A 279 -3.42 20.34 8.43
CA ILE A 279 -2.12 19.65 8.62
C ILE A 279 -1.05 20.64 8.99
N ARG A 280 -0.07 20.16 9.79
CA ARG A 280 1.12 20.92 10.17
C ARG A 280 2.35 20.05 9.96
N LYS A 281 3.30 20.53 9.15
CA LYS A 281 4.59 19.85 8.93
C LYS A 281 5.38 19.76 10.23
N VAL A 282 6.19 18.72 10.35
CA VAL A 282 7.11 18.58 11.47
C VAL A 282 8.11 19.75 11.45
N GLY A 283 8.21 20.48 12.57
CA GLY A 283 9.04 21.68 12.68
C GLY A 283 8.37 22.98 12.18
N ALA A 284 7.15 22.93 11.58
CA ALA A 284 6.44 24.10 11.15
C ALA A 284 5.53 24.69 12.26
N THR A 285 5.27 25.99 12.15
CA THR A 285 4.28 26.71 12.99
C THR A 285 2.97 26.94 12.26
N LYS A 286 2.98 26.92 10.91
CA LYS A 286 1.81 27.18 10.08
C LYS A 286 1.04 25.92 9.78
N GLU A 287 -0.28 26.00 9.86
CA GLU A 287 -1.21 24.98 9.44
C GLU A 287 -1.66 25.23 8.00
N ARG A 288 -1.95 24.15 7.28
CA ARG A 288 -2.45 24.17 5.91
C ARG A 288 -3.74 23.36 5.83
N PRO A 289 -4.82 23.91 5.23
CA PRO A 289 -6.05 23.15 5.02
C PRO A 289 -5.84 22.06 3.96
N VAL A 290 -6.47 20.91 4.20
CA VAL A 290 -6.52 19.77 3.26
C VAL A 290 -7.93 19.22 3.22
N ARG A 291 -8.35 18.71 2.08
CA ARG A 291 -9.68 18.15 1.86
C ARG A 291 -9.53 16.83 1.12
N MET A 292 -9.88 15.73 1.78
CA MET A 292 -9.75 14.39 1.18
C MET A 292 -10.71 13.42 1.84
N ARG A 293 -10.91 12.28 1.19
CA ARG A 293 -11.54 11.12 1.80
C ARG A 293 -10.47 10.32 2.55
N VAL A 294 -10.76 9.95 3.79
CA VAL A 294 -9.88 9.10 4.60
C VAL A 294 -10.48 7.69 4.65
N LEU A 295 -9.79 6.72 4.10
CA LEU A 295 -10.10 5.30 4.24
C LEU A 295 -9.11 4.72 5.25
N ALA A 296 -9.63 4.12 6.32
CA ALA A 296 -8.83 3.42 7.32
C ALA A 296 -9.11 1.92 7.23
N ALA A 297 -8.09 1.07 7.40
CA ALA A 297 -8.27 -0.37 7.43
C ALA A 297 -7.53 -0.99 8.61
N THR A 298 -8.09 -2.05 9.17
CA THR A 298 -7.46 -2.84 10.22
C THR A 298 -7.98 -4.28 10.26
N ASN A 299 -7.13 -5.19 10.73
CA ASN A 299 -7.52 -6.55 11.11
C ASN A 299 -7.67 -6.71 12.62
N LYS A 300 -7.35 -5.66 13.40
CA LYS A 300 -7.40 -5.67 14.86
C LYS A 300 -8.78 -5.26 15.38
N ASP A 301 -9.11 -5.74 16.55
CA ASP A 301 -10.25 -5.27 17.33
C ASP A 301 -9.88 -3.95 18.01
N LEU A 302 -10.33 -2.84 17.42
CA LEU A 302 -10.01 -1.51 17.94
C LEU A 302 -10.74 -1.22 19.27
N GLU A 303 -11.90 -1.82 19.54
CA GLU A 303 -12.62 -1.66 20.79
C GLU A 303 -11.83 -2.26 21.95
N SER A 304 -11.35 -3.49 21.80
CA SER A 304 -10.45 -4.13 22.77
C SER A 304 -9.16 -3.33 22.96
N MET A 305 -8.61 -2.75 21.88
CA MET A 305 -7.40 -1.91 21.97
C MET A 305 -7.65 -0.61 22.72
N VAL A 306 -8.86 -0.05 22.69
CA VAL A 306 -9.24 1.12 23.51
C VAL A 306 -9.27 0.72 25.00
N GLU A 307 -9.84 -0.42 25.35
CA GLU A 307 -9.85 -0.93 26.72
C GLU A 307 -8.43 -1.16 27.26
N ASP A 308 -7.53 -1.65 26.40
CA ASP A 308 -6.10 -1.86 26.74
C ASP A 308 -5.28 -0.56 26.73
N GLY A 309 -5.85 0.59 26.37
CA GLY A 309 -5.15 1.87 26.27
C GLY A 309 -4.13 1.97 25.12
N LEU A 310 -4.25 1.09 24.13
CA LEU A 310 -3.39 1.04 22.93
C LEU A 310 -3.96 1.85 21.75
N PHE A 311 -5.26 2.17 21.80
CA PHE A 311 -5.93 3.00 20.81
C PHE A 311 -6.80 4.06 21.49
N ARG A 312 -6.90 5.26 20.89
CA ARG A 312 -7.68 6.36 21.47
C ARG A 312 -9.16 6.19 21.12
N GLU A 313 -10.00 6.32 22.13
CA GLU A 313 -11.46 6.24 21.98
C GLU A 313 -12.00 7.35 21.06
N ASP A 314 -11.50 8.58 21.19
CA ASP A 314 -11.92 9.73 20.38
C ASP A 314 -11.59 9.52 18.88
N LEU A 315 -10.42 8.97 18.57
CA LEU A 315 -10.07 8.62 17.20
C LEU A 315 -10.95 7.49 16.66
N LEU A 316 -11.23 6.47 17.47
CA LEU A 316 -12.12 5.37 17.07
C LEU A 316 -13.50 5.89 16.67
N PHE A 317 -14.13 6.72 17.51
CA PHE A 317 -15.43 7.33 17.20
C PHE A 317 -15.38 8.13 15.89
N ARG A 318 -14.26 8.79 15.63
CA ARG A 318 -14.14 9.64 14.45
C ARG A 318 -13.92 8.85 13.15
N ILE A 319 -13.13 7.78 13.16
CA ILE A 319 -12.87 6.95 11.96
C ILE A 319 -14.01 5.95 11.71
N ASN A 320 -14.75 5.54 12.73
CA ASN A 320 -15.84 4.57 12.66
C ASN A 320 -17.20 5.20 12.29
N ALA A 321 -17.19 6.40 11.67
CA ALA A 321 -18.42 7.03 11.19
C ALA A 321 -19.18 6.17 10.18
N PHE A 322 -18.45 5.47 9.30
CA PHE A 322 -18.96 4.46 8.38
C PHE A 322 -18.04 3.24 8.43
N ALA A 323 -18.59 2.07 8.81
CA ALA A 323 -17.86 0.82 8.88
C ALA A 323 -18.26 -0.15 7.77
N ILE A 324 -17.28 -0.80 7.15
CA ILE A 324 -17.47 -1.87 6.16
C ILE A 324 -16.77 -3.12 6.67
N PRO A 325 -17.48 -4.05 7.31
CA PRO A 325 -16.91 -5.32 7.71
C PRO A 325 -16.78 -6.23 6.49
N LEU A 326 -15.58 -6.76 6.24
CA LEU A 326 -15.34 -7.71 5.16
C LEU A 326 -15.39 -9.13 5.68
N PRO A 327 -16.14 -10.03 5.01
CA PRO A 327 -16.19 -11.44 5.38
C PRO A 327 -14.85 -12.12 5.10
N ALA A 328 -14.47 -13.08 5.95
CA ALA A 328 -13.35 -13.96 5.70
C ALA A 328 -13.63 -14.85 4.47
N LEU A 329 -12.59 -15.33 3.79
CA LEU A 329 -12.74 -16.11 2.55
C LEU A 329 -13.54 -17.43 2.79
N ARG A 330 -13.34 -18.06 3.95
CA ARG A 330 -14.10 -19.26 4.35
C ARG A 330 -15.62 -19.05 4.45
N ASP A 331 -16.06 -17.81 4.70
CA ASP A 331 -17.47 -17.44 4.83
C ASP A 331 -18.08 -17.01 3.49
N ARG A 332 -17.29 -17.05 2.40
CA ARG A 332 -17.66 -16.61 1.06
C ARG A 332 -17.99 -17.77 0.11
N GLY A 333 -18.00 -19.01 0.60
CA GLY A 333 -18.41 -20.19 -0.18
C GLY A 333 -17.60 -20.38 -1.47
N GLU A 334 -18.28 -20.39 -2.62
CA GLU A 334 -17.66 -20.64 -3.93
C GLU A 334 -16.79 -19.46 -4.45
N ASP A 335 -16.78 -18.32 -3.79
CA ASP A 335 -15.96 -17.18 -4.21
C ASP A 335 -14.46 -17.55 -4.24
N ALA A 336 -14.00 -18.46 -3.38
CA ALA A 336 -12.62 -18.92 -3.37
C ALA A 336 -12.22 -19.54 -4.73
N VAL A 337 -13.10 -20.33 -5.34
CA VAL A 337 -12.86 -20.92 -6.67
C VAL A 337 -12.90 -19.86 -7.76
N LEU A 338 -13.86 -18.92 -7.70
CA LEU A 338 -13.96 -17.81 -8.63
C LEU A 338 -12.68 -16.96 -8.63
N ILE A 339 -12.20 -16.62 -7.42
CA ILE A 339 -10.98 -15.83 -7.23
C ILE A 339 -9.76 -16.61 -7.73
N ALA A 340 -9.63 -17.90 -7.38
CA ALA A 340 -8.53 -18.75 -7.83
C ALA A 340 -8.46 -18.84 -9.37
N GLN A 341 -9.59 -19.02 -10.05
CA GLN A 341 -9.63 -19.05 -11.52
C GLN A 341 -9.23 -17.70 -12.12
N SER A 342 -9.71 -16.59 -11.56
CA SER A 342 -9.31 -15.24 -12.01
C SER A 342 -7.81 -15.00 -11.83
N MET A 343 -7.20 -15.53 -10.76
CA MET A 343 -5.75 -15.47 -10.53
C MET A 343 -4.99 -16.28 -11.59
N LEU A 344 -5.45 -17.45 -11.96
CA LEU A 344 -4.84 -18.26 -13.04
C LEU A 344 -4.88 -17.50 -14.37
N ASP A 345 -6.00 -16.85 -14.69
CA ASP A 345 -6.14 -16.05 -15.89
C ASP A 345 -5.18 -14.85 -15.91
N GLN A 346 -4.93 -14.24 -14.75
CA GLN A 346 -3.95 -13.15 -14.61
C GLN A 346 -2.52 -13.64 -14.75
N LEU A 347 -2.14 -14.74 -14.09
CA LEU A 347 -0.80 -15.34 -14.19
C LEU A 347 -0.48 -15.74 -15.63
N ARG A 348 -1.48 -16.25 -16.36
CA ARG A 348 -1.36 -16.53 -17.78
C ARG A 348 -0.92 -15.31 -18.60
N ILE A 349 -1.58 -14.16 -18.37
CA ILE A 349 -1.28 -12.92 -19.08
C ILE A 349 0.10 -12.38 -18.68
N GLU A 350 0.41 -12.42 -17.39
CA GLU A 350 1.63 -11.85 -16.82
C GLU A 350 2.89 -12.64 -17.20
N TYR A 351 2.80 -13.97 -17.16
CA TYR A 351 3.95 -14.87 -17.41
C TYR A 351 3.91 -15.54 -18.78
N GLY A 352 2.92 -15.26 -19.63
CA GLY A 352 2.79 -15.87 -20.95
C GLY A 352 2.54 -17.38 -20.88
N MET A 353 1.89 -17.88 -19.82
CA MET A 353 1.63 -19.29 -19.60
C MET A 353 0.41 -19.76 -20.43
N ASP A 354 0.33 -21.07 -20.66
CA ASP A 354 -0.86 -21.68 -21.26
C ASP A 354 -2.09 -21.54 -20.35
N PRO A 355 -3.32 -21.54 -20.90
CA PRO A 355 -4.53 -21.49 -20.09
C PRO A 355 -4.58 -22.64 -19.09
N ALA A 356 -4.66 -22.32 -17.79
CA ALA A 356 -4.79 -23.29 -16.74
C ALA A 356 -6.17 -23.25 -16.08
N SER A 357 -6.66 -24.41 -15.64
CA SER A 357 -7.93 -24.54 -14.92
C SER A 357 -7.79 -25.48 -13.73
N LEU A 358 -8.63 -25.30 -12.71
CA LEU A 358 -8.70 -26.19 -11.56
C LEU A 358 -9.49 -27.45 -11.91
N SER A 359 -9.00 -28.62 -11.52
CA SER A 359 -9.77 -29.87 -11.55
C SER A 359 -10.96 -29.79 -10.58
N ASN A 360 -11.93 -30.67 -10.71
CA ASN A 360 -13.08 -30.71 -9.79
C ASN A 360 -12.64 -31.02 -8.35
N GLU A 361 -11.63 -31.86 -8.20
CA GLU A 361 -11.00 -32.16 -6.91
C GLU A 361 -10.35 -30.89 -6.30
N ALA A 362 -9.54 -30.20 -7.09
CA ALA A 362 -8.92 -28.94 -6.66
C ALA A 362 -9.95 -27.88 -6.25
N LYS A 363 -11.07 -27.76 -7.01
CA LYS A 363 -12.17 -26.86 -6.65
C LYS A 363 -12.79 -27.22 -5.31
N ALA A 364 -13.04 -28.52 -5.06
CA ALA A 364 -13.59 -28.99 -3.79
C ALA A 364 -12.62 -28.69 -2.63
N MET A 365 -11.32 -28.90 -2.81
CA MET A 365 -10.29 -28.58 -1.82
C MET A 365 -10.22 -27.07 -1.54
N VAL A 366 -10.27 -26.24 -2.58
CA VAL A 366 -10.28 -24.76 -2.43
C VAL A 366 -11.51 -24.29 -1.65
N CYS A 367 -12.70 -24.85 -1.89
CA CYS A 367 -13.91 -24.53 -1.13
C CYS A 367 -13.86 -25.03 0.32
N GLY A 368 -13.27 -26.20 0.58
CA GLY A 368 -13.25 -26.82 1.91
C GLY A 368 -12.13 -26.29 2.81
N HIS A 369 -11.17 -25.56 2.31
CA HIS A 369 -10.06 -25.05 3.11
C HIS A 369 -10.45 -23.80 3.89
N ARG A 370 -9.91 -23.64 5.11
CA ARG A 370 -10.24 -22.50 6.02
C ARG A 370 -9.61 -21.17 5.63
N TRP A 371 -8.54 -21.19 4.87
CA TRP A 371 -7.81 -20.00 4.40
C TRP A 371 -7.51 -18.99 5.51
N PRO A 372 -6.68 -19.33 6.52
CA PRO A 372 -6.33 -18.38 7.59
C PRO A 372 -5.66 -17.09 7.07
N GLY A 373 -4.94 -17.17 5.96
CA GLY A 373 -4.37 -16.02 5.24
C GLY A 373 -5.28 -15.46 4.14
N ASN A 374 -6.55 -15.92 4.08
CA ASN A 374 -7.56 -15.45 3.14
C ASN A 374 -7.09 -15.46 1.67
N VAL A 375 -7.42 -14.40 0.92
CA VAL A 375 -7.10 -14.26 -0.52
C VAL A 375 -5.58 -14.20 -0.75
N ARG A 376 -4.79 -13.71 0.22
CA ARG A 376 -3.32 -13.68 0.11
C ARG A 376 -2.72 -15.09 0.14
N GLU A 377 -3.21 -15.94 1.01
CA GLU A 377 -2.81 -17.35 1.07
C GLU A 377 -3.26 -18.12 -0.18
N LEU A 378 -4.51 -17.92 -0.60
CA LEU A 378 -5.05 -18.49 -1.82
C LEU A 378 -4.19 -18.11 -3.04
N PHE A 379 -3.82 -16.82 -3.17
CA PHE A 379 -2.96 -16.35 -4.25
C PHE A 379 -1.61 -17.07 -4.28
N ASN A 380 -0.91 -17.13 -3.15
CA ASN A 380 0.40 -17.79 -3.06
C ASN A 380 0.29 -19.28 -3.40
N THR A 381 -0.79 -19.93 -2.97
CA THR A 381 -1.05 -21.35 -3.23
C THR A 381 -1.31 -21.60 -4.71
N VAL A 382 -2.19 -20.82 -5.33
CA VAL A 382 -2.54 -20.92 -6.75
C VAL A 382 -1.34 -20.57 -7.64
N GLN A 383 -0.59 -19.51 -7.30
CA GLN A 383 0.62 -19.12 -8.02
C GLN A 383 1.67 -20.23 -8.01
N ARG A 384 1.94 -20.81 -6.83
CA ARG A 384 2.88 -21.93 -6.70
C ARG A 384 2.42 -23.13 -7.51
N ALA A 385 1.14 -23.50 -7.41
CA ALA A 385 0.57 -24.62 -8.17
C ALA A 385 0.68 -24.37 -9.69
N ALA A 386 0.34 -23.19 -10.18
CA ALA A 386 0.43 -22.84 -11.59
C ALA A 386 1.88 -22.89 -12.14
N MET A 387 2.87 -22.51 -11.33
CA MET A 387 4.27 -22.52 -11.74
C MET A 387 4.91 -23.92 -11.71
N LEU A 388 4.39 -24.83 -10.88
CA LEU A 388 4.97 -26.16 -10.67
C LEU A 388 4.16 -27.29 -11.35
N ALA A 389 2.92 -27.03 -11.77
CA ALA A 389 2.08 -28.03 -12.42
C ALA A 389 2.69 -28.46 -13.76
N SER A 390 2.68 -29.78 -14.02
CA SER A 390 3.17 -30.37 -15.26
C SER A 390 2.11 -30.36 -16.38
N SER A 391 0.89 -29.89 -16.09
CA SER A 391 -0.23 -29.86 -17.01
C SER A 391 -1.06 -28.58 -16.86
N ASN A 392 -1.88 -28.27 -17.85
CA ASN A 392 -2.79 -27.12 -17.83
C ASN A 392 -4.01 -27.34 -16.91
N ILE A 393 -4.13 -28.49 -16.25
CA ILE A 393 -5.17 -28.79 -15.27
C ILE A 393 -4.48 -28.96 -13.91
N ILE A 394 -4.72 -28.03 -13.00
CA ILE A 394 -4.20 -28.04 -11.64
C ILE A 394 -5.03 -29.02 -10.82
N SER A 395 -4.40 -30.07 -10.34
CA SER A 395 -4.99 -31.09 -9.47
C SER A 395 -5.00 -30.67 -7.99
N GLY A 396 -5.71 -31.43 -7.15
CA GLY A 396 -5.65 -31.23 -5.69
C GLY A 396 -4.24 -31.40 -5.13
N ALA A 397 -3.46 -32.31 -5.69
CA ALA A 397 -2.06 -32.54 -5.28
C ALA A 397 -1.15 -31.35 -5.60
N ASP A 398 -1.33 -30.69 -6.74
CA ASP A 398 -0.54 -29.51 -7.13
C ASP A 398 -0.74 -28.33 -6.19
N LEU A 399 -1.93 -28.19 -5.59
CA LEU A 399 -2.21 -27.14 -4.62
C LEU A 399 -1.40 -27.33 -3.32
N GLY A 400 -1.05 -28.57 -2.96
CA GLY A 400 -0.32 -28.87 -1.73
C GLY A 400 -1.09 -28.47 -0.45
N ILE A 401 -2.41 -28.41 -0.55
CA ILE A 401 -3.31 -28.14 0.59
C ILE A 401 -3.55 -29.49 1.29
N GLN A 402 -3.19 -29.58 2.56
CA GLN A 402 -3.61 -30.74 3.35
C GLN A 402 -5.11 -30.65 3.60
N SER A 403 -5.87 -31.59 3.07
CA SER A 403 -7.32 -31.64 3.28
C SER A 403 -7.61 -31.83 4.77
N SER A 404 -8.20 -30.81 5.38
CA SER A 404 -8.71 -30.89 6.76
C SER A 404 -9.78 -31.95 6.96
N ILE A 405 -10.32 -32.49 5.87
CA ILE A 405 -11.33 -33.58 5.90
C ILE A 405 -10.71 -34.95 6.25
N SER A 406 -9.39 -35.11 6.10
CA SER A 406 -8.71 -36.40 6.35
C SER A 406 -8.28 -36.59 7.82
N GLN A 407 -8.46 -35.63 8.69
CA GLN A 407 -7.99 -35.75 10.08
C GLN A 407 -9.05 -36.31 11.06
N GLU A 408 -10.32 -36.47 10.64
CA GLU A 408 -11.32 -37.07 11.53
C GLU A 408 -11.53 -38.58 11.34
N THR A 409 -11.02 -39.24 10.30
CA THR A 409 -11.34 -40.65 9.99
C THR A 409 -10.15 -41.60 9.85
N GLN A 410 -8.92 -41.19 10.02
CA GLN A 410 -7.78 -42.12 10.13
C GLN A 410 -6.79 -41.64 11.20
N ARG A 411 -7.14 -41.85 12.45
CA ARG A 411 -6.17 -41.99 13.54
C ARG A 411 -5.62 -43.41 13.48
N ASP A 412 -4.49 -43.56 12.75
CA ASP A 412 -3.63 -44.72 12.94
C ASP A 412 -3.05 -44.63 14.36
N PRO A 413 -3.23 -45.64 15.21
CA PRO A 413 -2.85 -45.53 16.63
C PRO A 413 -1.32 -45.52 16.88
N ASP A 414 -0.48 -45.58 15.89
CA ASP A 414 0.96 -45.87 16.06
C ASP A 414 1.97 -44.83 15.62
N HIS A 415 1.59 -43.58 15.31
CA HIS A 415 2.57 -42.50 15.17
C HIS A 415 2.45 -41.48 16.31
N HIS A 416 3.16 -41.75 17.40
CA HIS A 416 3.46 -40.81 18.47
C HIS A 416 4.44 -39.72 17.94
N ASP A 417 3.91 -38.62 17.39
CA ASP A 417 4.57 -37.33 17.45
C ASP A 417 4.49 -36.85 18.90
N GLY A 418 5.62 -36.72 19.59
CA GLY A 418 5.73 -36.45 21.02
C GLY A 418 5.27 -35.04 21.46
N SER A 419 4.40 -34.37 20.69
CA SER A 419 3.87 -33.05 21.05
C SER A 419 2.53 -33.17 21.79
N LEU A 420 2.53 -32.87 23.10
CA LEU A 420 1.33 -32.68 23.90
C LEU A 420 0.65 -31.37 23.45
N ARG A 421 -0.53 -31.49 22.81
CA ARG A 421 -1.36 -30.32 22.46
C ARG A 421 -2.47 -30.16 23.46
N PHE A 422 -2.51 -29.02 24.17
CA PHE A 422 -3.59 -28.69 25.11
C PHE A 422 -4.59 -27.73 24.45
N ASN A 423 -5.90 -28.00 24.64
CA ASN A 423 -6.93 -27.06 24.19
C ASN A 423 -7.35 -26.17 25.38
N PHE A 424 -6.88 -24.93 25.38
CA PHE A 424 -7.13 -23.97 26.47
C PHE A 424 -8.55 -23.36 26.46
N HIS A 425 -9.41 -23.74 25.51
CA HIS A 425 -10.80 -23.28 25.47
C HIS A 425 -11.75 -24.06 26.43
N THR A 426 -11.28 -25.14 27.01
CA THR A 426 -12.03 -25.90 28.06
C THR A 426 -11.36 -25.66 29.40
N HIS A 427 -12.15 -25.33 30.43
CA HIS A 427 -11.70 -24.88 31.75
C HIS A 427 -10.90 -25.92 32.57
N ASP A 428 -10.64 -27.12 32.06
CA ASP A 428 -10.10 -28.25 32.82
C ASP A 428 -8.58 -28.43 32.75
N HIS A 429 -7.83 -27.50 32.12
CA HIS A 429 -6.39 -27.66 31.94
C HIS A 429 -5.56 -26.76 32.84
N THR A 430 -5.77 -26.84 34.16
CA THR A 430 -4.82 -26.25 35.10
C THR A 430 -3.53 -27.08 35.14
N ALA A 431 -2.39 -26.42 35.38
CA ALA A 431 -1.10 -27.12 35.50
C ALA A 431 -1.16 -28.31 36.49
N ALA A 432 -1.92 -28.15 37.57
CA ALA A 432 -2.16 -29.22 38.57
C ALA A 432 -2.99 -30.40 38.02
N ALA A 433 -4.00 -30.12 37.18
CA ALA A 433 -4.82 -31.16 36.56
C ALA A 433 -4.01 -31.95 35.53
N VAL A 434 -3.21 -31.27 34.72
CA VAL A 434 -2.32 -31.90 33.71
C VAL A 434 -1.25 -32.75 34.40
N GLU A 435 -0.63 -32.23 35.46
CA GLU A 435 0.37 -32.98 36.24
C GLU A 435 -0.24 -34.21 36.89
N ARG A 436 -1.45 -34.10 37.46
CA ARG A 436 -2.17 -35.18 38.05
C ARG A 436 -2.48 -36.28 37.03
N GLU A 437 -2.98 -35.92 35.86
CA GLU A 437 -3.33 -36.90 34.80
C GLU A 437 -2.07 -37.59 34.25
N LEU A 438 -0.99 -36.88 34.05
CA LEU A 438 0.31 -37.43 33.64
C LEU A 438 0.81 -38.46 34.65
N MET A 439 0.67 -38.19 35.92
CA MET A 439 1.06 -39.12 37.00
C MET A 439 0.19 -40.37 37.05
N ILE A 440 -1.13 -40.23 36.82
CA ILE A 440 -2.08 -41.38 36.74
C ILE A 440 -1.67 -42.27 35.56
N GLN A 441 -1.44 -41.69 34.37
CA GLN A 441 -1.06 -42.46 33.19
C GLN A 441 0.29 -43.16 33.37
N ALA A 442 1.26 -42.50 34.02
CA ALA A 442 2.55 -43.11 34.34
C ALA A 442 2.39 -44.31 35.33
N LEU A 443 1.49 -44.23 36.31
CA LEU A 443 1.17 -45.33 37.22
C LEU A 443 0.47 -46.47 36.48
N VAL A 444 -0.50 -46.19 35.63
CA VAL A 444 -1.16 -47.18 34.78
C VAL A 444 -0.16 -47.95 33.94
N HIS A 445 0.71 -47.21 33.19
CA HIS A 445 1.71 -47.82 32.33
C HIS A 445 2.79 -48.60 33.09
N SER A 446 2.98 -48.30 34.35
CA SER A 446 3.94 -48.98 35.24
C SER A 446 3.32 -50.04 36.12
N ASN A 447 2.05 -50.40 35.87
CA ASN A 447 1.25 -51.36 36.69
C ASN A 447 1.34 -51.04 38.20
N GLY A 448 1.19 -49.77 38.56
CA GLY A 448 1.22 -49.27 39.93
C GLY A 448 2.63 -49.15 40.54
N ASN A 449 3.69 -49.44 39.81
CA ASN A 449 5.05 -49.35 40.34
C ASN A 449 5.54 -47.90 40.38
N VAL A 450 5.49 -47.26 41.55
CA VAL A 450 5.87 -45.88 41.82
C VAL A 450 7.29 -45.54 41.36
N SER A 451 8.23 -46.48 41.48
CA SER A 451 9.64 -46.23 41.08
C SER A 451 9.82 -46.20 39.56
N LYS A 452 9.08 -47.10 38.85
CA LYS A 452 9.08 -47.09 37.37
C LYS A 452 8.31 -45.91 36.83
N ALA A 453 7.17 -45.55 37.41
CA ALA A 453 6.36 -44.39 37.04
C ALA A 453 7.16 -43.06 37.17
N ALA A 454 7.84 -42.88 38.30
CA ALA A 454 8.68 -41.71 38.52
C ALA A 454 9.79 -41.57 37.47
N LYS A 455 10.46 -42.67 37.12
CA LYS A 455 11.50 -42.71 36.11
C LYS A 455 10.95 -42.40 34.72
N LEU A 456 9.74 -42.83 34.39
CA LEU A 456 9.09 -42.66 33.10
C LEU A 456 8.80 -41.19 32.78
N ILE A 457 8.47 -40.38 33.79
CA ILE A 457 8.19 -38.94 33.65
C ILE A 457 9.35 -38.07 34.12
N GLY A 458 10.54 -38.61 34.32
CA GLY A 458 11.74 -37.87 34.68
C GLY A 458 11.76 -37.27 36.09
N MET A 459 10.96 -37.85 37.02
CA MET A 459 10.87 -37.39 38.42
C MET A 459 11.68 -38.26 39.38
N GLN A 460 12.16 -37.64 40.47
CA GLN A 460 12.71 -38.41 41.61
C GLN A 460 11.56 -39.13 42.35
N ARG A 461 11.82 -40.37 42.77
CA ARG A 461 10.84 -41.20 43.47
C ARG A 461 10.17 -40.54 44.66
N SER A 462 10.92 -39.78 45.45
CA SER A 462 10.42 -39.05 46.63
C SER A 462 9.46 -37.94 46.24
N SER A 463 9.78 -37.17 45.20
CA SER A 463 8.97 -36.09 44.66
C SER A 463 7.68 -36.62 44.03
N PHE A 464 7.75 -37.76 43.30
CA PHE A 464 6.62 -38.41 42.74
C PHE A 464 5.65 -38.94 43.85
N ARG A 465 6.15 -39.61 44.88
CA ARG A 465 5.35 -40.11 46.00
C ARG A 465 4.65 -38.99 46.75
N TYR A 466 5.35 -37.89 47.04
CA TYR A 466 4.75 -36.72 47.65
C TYR A 466 3.59 -36.15 46.89
N ARG A 467 3.73 -36.06 45.55
CA ARG A 467 2.65 -35.55 44.69
C ARG A 467 1.49 -36.51 44.53
N VAL A 468 1.72 -37.83 44.47
CA VAL A 468 0.69 -38.86 44.50
C VAL A 468 -0.20 -38.70 45.75
N GLU A 469 0.41 -38.51 46.92
CA GLU A 469 -0.30 -38.24 48.17
C GLU A 469 -1.03 -36.89 48.14
N ARG A 470 -0.39 -35.84 47.65
CA ARG A 470 -0.96 -34.50 47.56
C ARG A 470 -2.15 -34.40 46.61
N TYR A 471 -2.15 -35.13 45.51
CA TYR A 471 -3.24 -35.14 44.54
C TYR A 471 -4.28 -36.23 44.84
N GLY A 472 -4.14 -36.98 45.94
CA GLY A 472 -5.08 -38.02 46.32
C GLY A 472 -5.20 -39.15 45.31
N ILE A 473 -4.10 -39.44 44.57
CA ILE A 473 -4.09 -40.51 43.57
C ILE A 473 -4.03 -41.83 44.29
N VAL A 474 -5.13 -42.60 44.24
CA VAL A 474 -5.21 -43.92 44.86
C VAL A 474 -4.56 -44.94 43.94
N THR A 475 -3.53 -45.63 44.37
CA THR A 475 -2.83 -46.70 43.60
C THR A 475 -3.72 -47.92 43.27
N SER A 476 -4.94 -47.95 43.83
CA SER A 476 -5.99 -48.95 43.54
C SER A 476 -7.08 -48.42 42.58
N ASP A 477 -6.84 -47.33 41.84
CA ASP A 477 -7.77 -46.82 40.82
C ASP A 477 -8.01 -47.94 39.78
N PRO A 478 -9.29 -48.25 39.41
CA PRO A 478 -9.60 -49.29 38.44
C PRO A 478 -8.92 -49.09 37.07
N ARG A 479 -8.44 -47.89 36.77
CA ARG A 479 -7.63 -47.60 35.58
C ARG A 479 -6.18 -48.09 35.68
N VAL A 480 -5.68 -48.43 36.88
CA VAL A 480 -4.31 -48.92 37.14
C VAL A 480 -4.23 -50.46 37.09
N GLY A 481 -5.35 -51.16 36.97
CA GLY A 481 -5.42 -52.63 37.08
C GLY A 481 -5.94 -53.38 35.84
N GLN A 482 -6.16 -52.72 34.72
CA GLN A 482 -6.58 -53.38 33.47
C GLN A 482 -5.57 -53.05 32.33
N SER A 483 -4.64 -53.95 32.12
CA SER A 483 -3.88 -54.13 30.90
C SER A 483 -4.01 -55.57 30.42
#